data_ff3d1f0904f718cd61f64291fe7c2a71
#
_entry.id   ff3d1f0904f718cd61f64291fe7c2a71
#
_cell.length_a   1.000
_cell.length_b   1.000
_cell.length_c   1.000
_cell.angle_alpha   90.00
_cell.angle_beta   90.00
_cell.angle_gamma   90.00
#
_symmetry.space_group_name_H-M   'P 1'
#
loop_
_entity.id
_entity.type
_entity.pdbx_description
1 polymer ?
#
loop_
_entity_poly.entity_id
_entity_poly.type
_entity_poly.pdbx_seq_one_letter_code
_entity_poly.pdbx_strand_id
1 'polypeptide(L)'
;MKKTLIGLSILLTSVLMPMSIKANSQNDFQQNPINYPTDYYSMESMGCLLLQECTEGVVQISSQKDLEKYYGNSYNLGTEFDEMLQSLTKIGSNVYIAPEEYFPAGHRGVYHTVSNNFYLNDAFMHRQGTLMSVMRHEAWHAVQDCMAGTIDNTFIAVVKNSNDIPQLWKDIAEKTYPDNVVAWEQEAIWAGKTEGVTVDALKACETGSMWNVPGYEPTPLTRQYLIDFGYIK
;
A
#
# COMPACT_ATOMS: atom_id res chain seq x y z
N MET A 1 -13.13 13.37 31.23
CA MET A 1 -11.73 13.50 30.82
C MET A 1 -11.71 13.36 29.30
N LYS A 2 -11.43 14.45 28.55
CA LYS A 2 -11.31 14.38 27.08
C LYS A 2 -10.00 13.68 26.76
N LYS A 3 -10.09 12.45 26.22
CA LYS A 3 -8.92 11.76 25.65
C LYS A 3 -8.61 12.41 24.31
N THR A 4 -7.55 13.19 24.26
CA THR A 4 -6.99 13.69 22.98
C THR A 4 -6.32 12.49 22.31
N LEU A 5 -7.03 11.86 21.38
CA LEU A 5 -6.43 10.89 20.48
C LEU A 5 -5.60 11.66 19.46
N ILE A 6 -4.29 11.53 19.59
CA ILE A 6 -3.37 11.90 18.51
C ILE A 6 -3.60 10.85 17.43
N GLY A 7 -4.30 11.24 16.36
CA GLY A 7 -4.42 10.41 15.19
C GLY A 7 -3.03 10.15 14.65
N LEU A 8 -2.54 8.92 14.85
CA LEU A 8 -1.30 8.46 14.25
C LEU A 8 -1.62 8.18 12.79
N SER A 9 -1.38 9.15 11.93
CA SER A 9 -1.38 8.93 10.48
C SER A 9 -0.27 7.93 10.18
N ILE A 10 -0.65 6.67 9.99
CA ILE A 10 0.30 5.62 9.65
C ILE A 10 0.56 5.76 8.16
N LEU A 11 1.72 6.28 7.83
CA LEU A 11 2.27 6.26 6.49
C LEU A 11 2.71 4.82 6.19
N LEU A 12 1.86 4.09 5.51
CA LEU A 12 2.15 2.73 5.06
C LEU A 12 2.84 2.81 3.71
N THR A 13 4.13 2.57 3.73
CA THR A 13 4.98 2.68 2.55
C THR A 13 5.56 1.32 2.20
N SER A 14 5.37 0.88 0.98
CA SER A 14 5.99 -0.36 0.50
C SER A 14 7.44 -0.13 0.11
N VAL A 15 8.36 -0.61 0.94
CA VAL A 15 9.77 -0.76 0.57
C VAL A 15 9.99 -2.21 0.13
N LEU A 16 9.70 -2.51 -1.12
CA LEU A 16 10.05 -3.82 -1.67
C LEU A 16 11.54 -3.81 -2.05
N MET A 17 12.37 -4.44 -1.22
CA MET A 17 13.76 -4.68 -1.61
C MET A 17 13.82 -5.49 -2.91
N PRO A 18 14.73 -5.17 -3.83
CA PRO A 18 14.97 -6.02 -4.98
C PRO A 18 15.43 -7.39 -4.48
N MET A 19 14.73 -8.46 -4.86
CA MET A 19 15.30 -9.80 -4.75
C MET A 19 16.62 -9.81 -5.49
N SER A 20 17.71 -9.87 -4.76
CA SER A 20 19.04 -10.08 -5.31
C SER A 20 19.09 -11.47 -5.92
N ILE A 21 18.79 -11.59 -7.21
CA ILE A 21 19.35 -12.67 -8.00
C ILE A 21 20.84 -12.44 -7.92
N LYS A 22 21.58 -13.38 -7.33
CA LYS A 22 23.03 -13.38 -7.33
C LYS A 22 23.53 -13.35 -8.77
N ALA A 23 23.65 -12.15 -9.34
CA ALA A 23 24.56 -11.86 -10.41
C ALA A 23 25.84 -11.35 -9.71
N ASN A 24 26.90 -12.09 -9.93
CA ASN A 24 28.25 -11.80 -9.47
C ASN A 24 28.70 -10.44 -9.99
N SER A 25 28.52 -9.38 -9.22
CA SER A 25 29.29 -8.14 -9.33
C SER A 25 29.23 -7.37 -8.02
N GLN A 26 30.19 -7.63 -7.15
CA GLN A 26 30.45 -6.84 -5.95
C GLN A 26 30.98 -5.42 -6.27
N ASN A 27 30.99 -4.99 -7.52
CA ASN A 27 31.63 -3.74 -7.94
C ASN A 27 30.70 -2.65 -8.49
N ASP A 28 29.41 -2.92 -8.69
CA ASP A 28 28.51 -1.91 -9.26
C ASP A 28 27.79 -1.03 -8.23
N PHE A 29 27.90 -1.35 -6.93
CA PHE A 29 27.32 -0.52 -5.87
C PHE A 29 28.22 0.62 -5.37
N GLN A 30 29.47 0.72 -5.87
CA GLN A 30 30.42 1.77 -5.49
C GLN A 30 30.65 2.85 -6.56
N GLN A 31 29.98 2.78 -7.70
CA GLN A 31 30.12 3.81 -8.72
C GLN A 31 28.90 4.73 -8.76
N ASN A 32 29.10 5.90 -8.22
CA ASN A 32 28.24 7.07 -8.09
C ASN A 32 27.10 6.91 -7.10
N PRO A 33 27.23 7.48 -5.90
CA PRO A 33 26.07 8.06 -5.28
C PRO A 33 25.61 9.13 -6.28
N ILE A 34 24.52 8.86 -6.99
CA ILE A 34 23.79 9.91 -7.65
C ILE A 34 23.54 10.91 -6.54
N ASN A 35 24.18 12.09 -6.62
CA ASN A 35 23.89 13.20 -5.73
C ASN A 35 22.47 13.68 -6.07
N TYR A 36 21.48 12.90 -5.69
CA TYR A 36 20.14 13.43 -5.60
C TYR A 36 20.19 14.52 -4.52
N PRO A 37 19.63 15.71 -4.76
CA PRO A 37 19.44 16.69 -3.71
C PRO A 37 18.80 15.96 -2.52
N THR A 38 19.31 16.17 -1.32
CA THR A 38 18.81 15.55 -0.08
C THR A 38 17.31 15.79 0.14
N ASP A 39 16.74 16.75 -0.53
CA ASP A 39 15.32 17.14 -0.50
C ASP A 39 14.42 16.23 -1.36
N TYR A 40 14.99 15.47 -2.29
CA TYR A 40 14.28 14.64 -3.26
C TYR A 40 13.58 13.40 -2.66
N TYR A 41 13.96 13.00 -1.45
CA TYR A 41 13.46 11.81 -0.78
C TYR A 41 13.05 12.10 0.66
N SER A 42 12.58 13.31 0.93
CA SER A 42 12.17 13.66 2.27
C SER A 42 10.75 13.19 2.57
N MET A 43 10.49 12.85 3.83
CA MET A 43 9.12 12.63 4.32
C MET A 43 8.25 13.89 4.13
N GLU A 44 8.88 15.05 3.99
CA GLU A 44 8.25 16.34 3.71
C GLU A 44 7.65 16.38 2.31
N SER A 45 8.37 15.91 1.28
CA SER A 45 7.85 15.82 -0.09
C SER A 45 6.66 14.86 -0.17
N MET A 46 6.74 13.71 0.50
CA MET A 46 5.61 12.79 0.57
C MET A 46 4.44 13.38 1.34
N GLY A 47 4.69 14.09 2.44
CA GLY A 47 3.66 14.81 3.18
C GLY A 47 2.90 15.81 2.30
N CYS A 48 3.60 16.57 1.47
CA CYS A 48 3.01 17.52 0.51
C CYS A 48 2.11 16.80 -0.52
N LEU A 49 2.52 15.64 -1.04
CA LEU A 49 1.71 14.80 -1.93
C LEU A 49 0.44 14.29 -1.22
N LEU A 50 0.58 13.76 -0.01
CA LEU A 50 -0.53 13.18 0.74
C LEU A 50 -1.57 14.23 1.17
N LEU A 51 -1.13 15.45 1.45
CA LEU A 51 -1.99 16.60 1.72
C LEU A 51 -2.59 17.20 0.46
N GLN A 52 -2.23 16.68 -0.73
CA GLN A 52 -2.66 17.19 -2.04
C GLN A 52 -2.22 18.64 -2.32
N GLU A 53 -1.18 19.09 -1.66
CA GLU A 53 -0.55 20.39 -1.88
C GLU A 53 0.45 20.35 -3.04
N CYS A 54 1.02 19.17 -3.32
CA CYS A 54 1.92 18.88 -4.44
C CYS A 54 1.20 18.00 -5.44
N THR A 55 0.78 18.55 -6.57
CA THR A 55 0.00 17.83 -7.58
C THR A 55 0.61 17.87 -8.98
N GLU A 56 1.76 18.53 -9.16
CA GLU A 56 2.43 18.60 -10.46
C GLU A 56 2.87 17.20 -10.89
N GLY A 57 2.51 16.81 -12.13
CA GLY A 57 2.81 15.48 -12.66
C GLY A 57 2.02 14.32 -12.07
N VAL A 58 1.13 14.57 -11.10
CA VAL A 58 0.27 13.53 -10.52
C VAL A 58 -0.90 13.25 -11.46
N VAL A 59 -1.08 11.98 -11.85
CA VAL A 59 -2.09 11.55 -12.82
C VAL A 59 -2.95 10.45 -12.22
N GLN A 60 -4.27 10.67 -12.21
CA GLN A 60 -5.21 9.63 -11.78
C GLN A 60 -5.30 8.50 -12.82
N ILE A 61 -5.31 7.27 -12.35
CA ILE A 61 -5.43 6.05 -13.15
C ILE A 61 -6.74 5.36 -12.81
N SER A 62 -7.60 5.18 -13.81
CA SER A 62 -8.90 4.53 -13.68
C SER A 62 -9.00 3.23 -14.49
N SER A 63 -8.02 2.98 -15.35
CA SER A 63 -7.96 1.80 -16.22
C SER A 63 -6.54 1.50 -16.68
N GLN A 64 -6.30 0.29 -17.16
CA GLN A 64 -5.04 -0.04 -17.85
C GLN A 64 -4.74 0.90 -19.02
N LYS A 65 -5.78 1.39 -19.71
CA LYS A 65 -5.60 2.33 -20.83
C LYS A 65 -5.01 3.67 -20.41
N ASP A 66 -5.33 4.16 -19.22
CA ASP A 66 -4.75 5.39 -18.68
C ASP A 66 -3.26 5.19 -18.45
N LEU A 67 -2.88 4.03 -17.93
CA LEU A 67 -1.50 3.64 -17.72
C LEU A 67 -0.73 3.53 -19.05
N GLU A 68 -1.33 2.89 -20.05
CA GLU A 68 -0.77 2.76 -21.40
C GLU A 68 -0.57 4.13 -22.06
N LYS A 69 -1.53 5.03 -21.88
CA LYS A 69 -1.43 6.41 -22.36
C LYS A 69 -0.32 7.19 -21.64
N TYR A 70 -0.17 6.98 -20.33
CA TYR A 70 0.85 7.67 -19.52
C TYR A 70 2.26 7.25 -19.92
N TYR A 71 2.51 5.94 -20.03
CA TYR A 71 3.85 5.40 -20.34
C TYR A 71 4.12 5.26 -21.85
N GLY A 72 3.13 5.40 -22.71
CA GLY A 72 3.26 5.18 -24.16
C GLY A 72 3.54 3.73 -24.56
N ASN A 73 3.30 2.77 -23.66
CA ASN A 73 3.56 1.35 -23.84
C ASN A 73 2.29 0.53 -23.60
N SER A 74 2.16 -0.61 -24.29
CA SER A 74 1.12 -1.58 -23.98
C SER A 74 1.48 -2.42 -22.78
N TYR A 75 0.49 -2.69 -21.93
CA TYR A 75 0.58 -3.57 -20.77
C TYR A 75 -0.25 -4.82 -20.98
N ASN A 76 0.18 -5.92 -20.39
CA ASN A 76 -0.61 -7.15 -20.32
C ASN A 76 -0.75 -7.55 -18.84
N LEU A 77 -1.64 -6.86 -18.14
CA LEU A 77 -1.85 -7.02 -16.69
C LEU A 77 -3.00 -7.98 -16.35
N GLY A 78 -3.63 -8.55 -17.38
CA GLY A 78 -4.84 -9.36 -17.20
C GLY A 78 -6.02 -8.51 -16.74
N THR A 79 -7.07 -9.16 -16.25
CA THR A 79 -8.28 -8.48 -15.74
C THR A 79 -8.09 -7.96 -14.31
N GLU A 80 -7.18 -8.55 -13.54
CA GLU A 80 -6.97 -8.27 -12.12
C GLU A 80 -6.69 -6.78 -11.85
N PHE A 81 -5.89 -6.14 -12.70
CA PHE A 81 -5.56 -4.73 -12.53
C PHE A 81 -6.80 -3.84 -12.63
N ASP A 82 -7.60 -4.01 -13.67
CA ASP A 82 -8.83 -3.23 -13.86
C ASP A 82 -9.88 -3.57 -12.80
N GLU A 83 -9.97 -4.83 -12.36
CA GLU A 83 -10.86 -5.24 -11.27
C GLU A 83 -10.48 -4.57 -9.95
N MET A 84 -9.18 -4.50 -9.61
CA MET A 84 -8.70 -3.76 -8.43
C MET A 84 -9.07 -2.27 -8.52
N LEU A 85 -8.81 -1.62 -9.66
CA LEU A 85 -9.15 -0.21 -9.85
C LEU A 85 -10.65 0.06 -9.69
N GLN A 86 -11.50 -0.80 -10.26
CA GLN A 86 -12.96 -0.69 -10.13
C GLN A 86 -13.41 -0.85 -8.68
N SER A 87 -12.88 -1.85 -7.98
CA SER A 87 -13.22 -2.11 -6.58
C SER A 87 -12.75 -0.97 -5.67
N LEU A 88 -11.53 -0.47 -5.86
CA LEU A 88 -11.01 0.69 -5.14
C LEU A 88 -11.91 1.92 -5.35
N THR A 89 -12.28 2.21 -6.59
CA THR A 89 -13.20 3.33 -6.90
C THR A 89 -14.54 3.18 -6.19
N LYS A 90 -15.12 1.98 -6.18
CA LYS A 90 -16.41 1.72 -5.53
C LYS A 90 -16.38 1.90 -4.01
N ILE A 91 -15.26 1.59 -3.37
CA ILE A 91 -15.09 1.82 -1.93
C ILE A 91 -14.61 3.25 -1.61
N GLY A 92 -14.42 4.12 -2.62
CA GLY A 92 -14.07 5.53 -2.43
C GLY A 92 -12.57 5.82 -2.46
N SER A 93 -11.73 4.86 -2.86
CA SER A 93 -10.30 5.05 -3.01
C SER A 93 -9.91 5.40 -4.44
N ASN A 94 -8.99 6.36 -4.61
CA ASN A 94 -8.48 6.76 -5.91
C ASN A 94 -7.01 6.37 -6.08
N VAL A 95 -6.63 5.98 -7.29
CA VAL A 95 -5.26 5.56 -7.63
C VAL A 95 -4.60 6.61 -8.52
N TYR A 96 -3.36 6.95 -8.19
CA TYR A 96 -2.57 7.94 -8.89
C TYR A 96 -1.18 7.40 -9.21
N ILE A 97 -0.62 7.82 -10.35
CA ILE A 97 0.82 7.81 -10.60
C ILE A 97 1.36 9.17 -10.17
N ALA A 98 2.46 9.18 -9.43
CA ALA A 98 3.09 10.40 -8.99
C ALA A 98 4.61 10.37 -9.24
N PRO A 99 5.24 11.51 -9.56
CA PRO A 99 6.68 11.63 -9.78
C PRO A 99 7.52 11.11 -8.61
N GLU A 100 8.68 10.53 -8.92
CA GLU A 100 9.62 9.96 -7.94
C GLU A 100 10.02 10.95 -6.85
N GLU A 101 10.08 12.22 -7.17
CA GLU A 101 10.47 13.31 -6.26
C GLU A 101 9.55 13.47 -5.04
N TYR A 102 8.35 12.92 -5.09
CA TYR A 102 7.43 12.93 -3.95
C TYR A 102 7.62 11.76 -2.98
N PHE A 103 8.48 10.81 -3.30
CA PHE A 103 8.66 9.61 -2.49
C PHE A 103 10.04 9.59 -1.82
N PRO A 104 10.14 9.11 -0.58
CA PRO A 104 11.43 8.75 -0.01
C PRO A 104 12.12 7.68 -0.84
N ALA A 105 13.46 7.65 -0.77
CA ALA A 105 14.26 6.71 -1.55
C ALA A 105 13.79 5.26 -1.38
N GLY A 106 13.53 4.60 -2.52
CA GLY A 106 13.13 3.21 -2.57
C GLY A 106 11.64 2.94 -2.32
N HIS A 107 10.84 3.95 -1.95
CA HIS A 107 9.39 3.81 -1.81
C HIS A 107 8.75 3.66 -3.18
N ARG A 108 7.89 2.65 -3.33
CA ARG A 108 7.26 2.30 -4.60
C ARG A 108 5.80 2.68 -4.70
N GLY A 109 5.16 2.83 -3.56
CA GLY A 109 3.79 3.26 -3.44
C GLY A 109 3.49 3.71 -2.02
N VAL A 110 2.29 4.24 -1.82
CA VAL A 110 1.74 4.59 -0.51
C VAL A 110 0.23 4.65 -0.58
N TYR A 111 -0.43 4.03 0.38
CA TYR A 111 -1.84 4.24 0.68
C TYR A 111 -1.98 5.22 1.84
N HIS A 112 -2.81 6.25 1.68
CA HIS A 112 -3.04 7.27 2.69
C HIS A 112 -4.45 7.15 3.28
N THR A 113 -4.56 6.63 4.48
CA THR A 113 -5.82 6.34 5.18
C THR A 113 -6.71 7.56 5.46
N VAL A 114 -6.13 8.77 5.46
CA VAL A 114 -6.90 10.00 5.71
C VAL A 114 -7.63 10.50 4.47
N SER A 115 -6.98 10.41 3.30
CA SER A 115 -7.55 10.87 2.03
C SER A 115 -8.10 9.73 1.17
N ASN A 116 -7.86 8.48 1.57
CA ASN A 116 -8.18 7.27 0.81
C ASN A 116 -7.56 7.27 -0.60
N ASN A 117 -6.46 7.96 -0.73
CA ASN A 117 -5.70 8.02 -1.97
C ASN A 117 -4.53 7.06 -1.94
N PHE A 118 -4.26 6.51 -3.08
CA PHE A 118 -3.25 5.53 -3.33
C PHE A 118 -2.31 6.06 -4.41
N TYR A 119 -1.03 6.19 -4.10
CA TYR A 119 -0.04 6.75 -4.99
C TYR A 119 1.01 5.70 -5.37
N LEU A 120 1.26 5.58 -6.67
CA LEU A 120 2.29 4.73 -7.26
C LEU A 120 3.46 5.59 -7.71
N ASN A 121 4.67 5.24 -7.30
CA ASN A 121 5.89 5.94 -7.71
C ASN A 121 6.23 5.61 -9.17
N ASP A 122 6.19 6.62 -10.03
CA ASP A 122 6.43 6.53 -11.46
C ASP A 122 7.71 5.78 -11.83
N ALA A 123 8.81 6.02 -11.12
CA ALA A 123 10.11 5.42 -11.40
C ALA A 123 10.09 3.87 -11.45
N PHE A 124 9.11 3.22 -10.82
CA PHE A 124 9.07 1.76 -10.71
C PHE A 124 7.96 1.09 -11.53
N MET A 125 6.96 1.84 -11.96
CA MET A 125 5.71 1.27 -12.52
C MET A 125 5.82 0.85 -13.99
N HIS A 126 6.90 1.18 -14.68
CA HIS A 126 7.15 0.74 -16.05
C HIS A 126 7.35 -0.79 -16.19
N ARG A 127 7.61 -1.50 -15.09
CA ARG A 127 7.77 -2.96 -15.04
C ARG A 127 6.48 -3.61 -14.54
N GLN A 128 5.79 -4.37 -15.42
CA GLN A 128 4.50 -4.98 -15.13
C GLN A 128 4.47 -5.79 -13.83
N GLY A 129 5.49 -6.63 -13.58
CA GLY A 129 5.56 -7.43 -12.36
C GLY A 129 5.75 -6.59 -11.09
N THR A 130 6.48 -5.47 -11.17
CA THR A 130 6.62 -4.54 -10.06
C THR A 130 5.30 -3.79 -9.84
N LEU A 131 4.72 -3.27 -10.90
CA LEU A 131 3.43 -2.58 -10.87
C LEU A 131 2.36 -3.45 -10.19
N MET A 132 2.16 -4.69 -10.66
CA MET A 132 1.15 -5.59 -10.09
C MET A 132 1.42 -5.92 -8.62
N SER A 133 2.69 -6.14 -8.27
CA SER A 133 3.06 -6.41 -6.87
C SER A 133 2.80 -5.21 -5.95
N VAL A 134 3.13 -4.00 -6.40
CA VAL A 134 2.87 -2.78 -5.62
C VAL A 134 1.38 -2.49 -5.58
N MET A 135 0.69 -2.63 -6.71
CA MET A 135 -0.76 -2.43 -6.80
C MET A 135 -1.53 -3.31 -5.81
N ARG A 136 -1.21 -4.61 -5.74
CA ARG A 136 -1.82 -5.54 -4.78
C ARG A 136 -1.48 -5.17 -3.33
N HIS A 137 -0.23 -4.76 -3.08
CA HIS A 137 0.25 -4.40 -1.75
C HIS A 137 -0.48 -3.17 -1.20
N GLU A 138 -0.48 -2.07 -1.95
CA GLU A 138 -1.12 -0.84 -1.51
C GLU A 138 -2.65 -0.98 -1.44
N ALA A 139 -3.25 -1.69 -2.39
CA ALA A 139 -4.67 -2.00 -2.35
C ALA A 139 -5.05 -2.90 -1.17
N TRP A 140 -4.10 -3.71 -0.64
CA TRP A 140 -4.32 -4.45 0.61
C TRP A 140 -4.44 -3.53 1.82
N HIS A 141 -3.73 -2.41 1.85
CA HIS A 141 -3.93 -1.40 2.90
C HIS A 141 -5.34 -0.79 2.87
N ALA A 142 -5.94 -0.62 1.68
CA ALA A 142 -7.35 -0.25 1.58
C ALA A 142 -8.28 -1.35 2.11
N VAL A 143 -7.93 -2.63 1.94
CA VAL A 143 -8.64 -3.76 2.56
C VAL A 143 -8.54 -3.71 4.09
N GLN A 144 -7.38 -3.41 4.64
CA GLN A 144 -7.14 -3.26 6.08
C GLN A 144 -7.91 -2.07 6.67
N ASP A 145 -8.02 -0.99 5.92
CA ASP A 145 -8.84 0.18 6.26
C ASP A 145 -10.33 -0.19 6.29
N CYS A 146 -10.81 -0.85 5.25
CA CYS A 146 -12.17 -1.38 5.19
C CYS A 146 -12.47 -2.37 6.35
N MET A 147 -11.51 -3.20 6.75
CA MET A 147 -11.65 -4.09 7.91
C MET A 147 -11.83 -3.30 9.21
N ALA A 148 -11.22 -2.14 9.35
CA ALA A 148 -11.39 -1.28 10.51
C ALA A 148 -12.78 -0.62 10.61
N GLY A 149 -13.62 -0.76 9.61
CA GLY A 149 -15.00 -0.26 9.65
C GLY A 149 -15.48 0.25 8.30
N THR A 150 -14.91 1.30 7.83
CA THR A 150 -15.09 1.89 6.52
C THR A 150 -13.84 2.71 6.23
N ILE A 151 -13.59 3.03 4.99
CA ILE A 151 -12.48 3.92 4.64
C ILE A 151 -12.77 5.40 4.98
N ASP A 152 -13.85 5.70 5.68
CA ASP A 152 -14.18 7.05 6.18
C ASP A 152 -13.44 7.41 7.48
N ASN A 153 -12.80 6.44 8.13
CA ASN A 153 -11.97 6.66 9.31
C ASN A 153 -10.48 6.53 8.98
N THR A 154 -9.63 6.80 9.92
CA THR A 154 -8.17 6.73 9.73
C THR A 154 -7.53 5.49 10.35
N PHE A 155 -8.35 4.52 10.74
CA PHE A 155 -7.89 3.29 11.35
C PHE A 155 -7.68 2.21 10.30
N ILE A 156 -6.70 1.36 10.56
CA ILE A 156 -6.51 0.11 9.82
C ILE A 156 -6.49 -1.06 10.79
N ALA A 157 -6.91 -2.22 10.34
CA ALA A 157 -6.92 -3.44 11.14
C ALA A 157 -6.31 -4.59 10.37
N VAL A 158 -5.70 -5.55 11.05
CA VAL A 158 -5.26 -6.79 10.41
C VAL A 158 -6.46 -7.59 9.93
N VAL A 159 -6.33 -8.17 8.76
CA VAL A 159 -7.37 -8.95 8.08
C VAL A 159 -7.16 -10.44 8.31
N LYS A 160 -5.91 -10.88 8.41
CA LYS A 160 -5.53 -12.28 8.51
C LYS A 160 -4.87 -12.62 9.85
N ASN A 161 -5.06 -13.86 10.27
CA ASN A 161 -4.24 -14.38 11.35
C ASN A 161 -2.79 -14.48 10.88
N SER A 162 -1.84 -14.08 11.72
CA SER A 162 -0.40 -14.15 11.40
C SER A 162 0.07 -15.59 11.06
N ASN A 163 -0.62 -16.62 11.57
CA ASN A 163 -0.30 -18.01 11.23
C ASN A 163 -0.62 -18.35 9.77
N ASP A 164 -1.50 -17.60 9.12
CA ASP A 164 -1.88 -17.80 7.72
C ASP A 164 -0.91 -17.08 6.75
N ILE A 165 0.01 -16.28 7.29
CA ILE A 165 1.04 -15.60 6.50
C ILE A 165 2.31 -16.46 6.48
N PRO A 166 2.83 -16.86 5.30
CA PRO A 166 4.06 -17.62 5.19
C PRO A 166 5.25 -16.92 5.87
N GLN A 167 6.07 -17.69 6.58
CA GLN A 167 7.19 -17.16 7.38
C GLN A 167 8.12 -16.24 6.59
N LEU A 168 8.37 -16.55 5.31
CA LEU A 168 9.18 -15.71 4.42
C LEU A 168 8.74 -14.23 4.41
N TRP A 169 7.43 -13.99 4.34
CA TRP A 169 6.90 -12.62 4.25
C TRP A 169 6.95 -11.91 5.60
N LYS A 170 6.79 -12.65 6.69
CA LYS A 170 7.01 -12.14 8.05
C LYS A 170 8.44 -11.71 8.26
N ASP A 171 9.40 -12.56 7.89
CA ASP A 171 10.84 -12.26 8.00
C ASP A 171 11.26 -11.04 7.15
N ILE A 172 10.62 -10.85 6.00
CA ILE A 172 10.85 -9.67 5.16
C ILE A 172 10.27 -8.43 5.81
N ALA A 173 9.03 -8.49 6.32
CA ALA A 173 8.41 -7.37 7.00
C ALA A 173 9.23 -6.92 8.22
N GLU A 174 9.62 -7.85 9.09
CA GLU A 174 10.44 -7.59 10.28
C GLU A 174 11.80 -6.94 9.97
N LYS A 175 12.38 -7.25 8.81
CA LYS A 175 13.66 -6.66 8.39
C LYS A 175 13.54 -5.31 7.71
N THR A 176 12.34 -4.99 7.22
CA THR A 176 12.12 -3.84 6.34
C THR A 176 11.42 -2.70 7.07
N TYR A 177 10.52 -3.03 8.00
CA TYR A 177 9.61 -2.08 8.60
C TYR A 177 9.82 -1.95 10.13
N PRO A 178 9.46 -0.82 10.74
CA PRO A 178 9.41 -0.66 12.18
C PRO A 178 8.41 -1.63 12.83
N ASP A 179 8.71 -2.11 14.03
CA ASP A 179 7.93 -3.13 14.77
C ASP A 179 6.43 -2.81 14.86
N ASN A 180 6.09 -1.53 14.99
CA ASN A 180 4.71 -1.07 15.17
C ASN A 180 3.84 -1.19 13.91
N VAL A 181 4.41 -1.47 12.74
CA VAL A 181 3.66 -1.64 11.47
C VAL A 181 3.83 -3.02 10.85
N VAL A 182 4.73 -3.85 11.38
CA VAL A 182 5.06 -5.20 10.84
C VAL A 182 3.81 -6.04 10.60
N ALA A 183 2.84 -6.01 11.50
CA ALA A 183 1.65 -6.85 11.38
C ALA A 183 0.78 -6.52 10.16
N TRP A 184 0.69 -5.26 9.77
CA TRP A 184 -0.01 -4.85 8.55
C TRP A 184 0.83 -5.12 7.31
N GLU A 185 2.12 -4.82 7.38
CA GLU A 185 3.04 -4.95 6.26
C GLU A 185 3.29 -6.41 5.85
N GLN A 186 3.34 -7.35 6.81
CA GLN A 186 3.46 -8.76 6.49
C GLN A 186 2.29 -9.27 5.64
N GLU A 187 1.06 -8.80 5.92
CA GLU A 187 -0.12 -9.10 5.11
C GLU A 187 -0.01 -8.47 3.72
N ALA A 188 0.35 -7.19 3.65
CA ALA A 188 0.45 -6.46 2.40
C ALA A 188 1.56 -7.02 1.50
N ILE A 189 2.72 -7.43 2.06
CA ILE A 189 3.78 -8.11 1.32
C ILE A 189 3.26 -9.45 0.76
N TRP A 190 2.58 -10.25 1.58
CA TRP A 190 1.99 -11.51 1.16
C TRP A 190 0.97 -11.29 0.03
N ALA A 191 0.03 -10.38 0.20
CA ALA A 191 -0.98 -10.04 -0.80
C ALA A 191 -0.35 -9.53 -2.09
N GLY A 192 0.68 -8.68 -2.00
CA GLY A 192 1.45 -8.19 -3.14
C GLY A 192 2.10 -9.27 -4.00
N LYS A 193 2.27 -10.49 -3.44
CA LYS A 193 2.85 -11.66 -4.12
C LYS A 193 1.83 -12.76 -4.43
N THR A 194 0.56 -12.55 -4.07
CA THR A 194 -0.48 -13.57 -4.24
C THR A 194 -1.58 -13.01 -5.14
N GLU A 195 -1.68 -13.56 -6.34
CA GLU A 195 -2.68 -13.14 -7.33
C GLU A 195 -4.11 -13.44 -6.83
N GLY A 196 -5.03 -12.50 -7.11
CA GLY A 196 -6.46 -12.61 -6.86
C GLY A 196 -6.90 -12.27 -5.42
N VAL A 197 -6.06 -12.47 -4.41
CA VAL A 197 -6.49 -12.32 -3.00
C VAL A 197 -6.92 -10.90 -2.66
N THR A 198 -6.24 -9.90 -3.21
CA THR A 198 -6.59 -8.49 -3.00
C THR A 198 -7.92 -8.14 -3.68
N VAL A 199 -8.16 -8.62 -4.89
CA VAL A 199 -9.43 -8.41 -5.60
C VAL A 199 -10.59 -9.03 -4.82
N ASP A 200 -10.45 -10.26 -4.34
CA ASP A 200 -11.49 -10.95 -3.58
C ASP A 200 -11.81 -10.21 -2.28
N ALA A 201 -10.78 -9.73 -1.58
CA ALA A 201 -10.95 -8.95 -0.36
C ALA A 201 -11.61 -7.58 -0.62
N LEU A 202 -11.22 -6.88 -1.68
CA LEU A 202 -11.87 -5.61 -2.08
C LEU A 202 -13.34 -5.83 -2.43
N LYS A 203 -13.68 -6.90 -3.15
CA LYS A 203 -15.09 -7.26 -3.44
C LYS A 203 -15.89 -7.56 -2.17
N ALA A 204 -15.27 -8.20 -1.17
CA ALA A 204 -15.88 -8.40 0.14
C ALA A 204 -16.10 -7.08 0.87
N CYS A 205 -15.19 -6.12 0.74
CA CYS A 205 -15.33 -4.76 1.24
C CYS A 205 -16.52 -4.04 0.59
N GLU A 206 -16.64 -4.05 -0.75
CA GLU A 206 -17.75 -3.44 -1.49
C GLU A 206 -19.13 -3.91 -1.00
N THR A 207 -19.25 -5.18 -0.65
CA THR A 207 -20.52 -5.81 -0.22
C THR A 207 -20.75 -5.73 1.28
N GLY A 208 -19.80 -5.21 2.06
CA GLY A 208 -19.86 -5.21 3.52
C GLY A 208 -19.76 -6.60 4.15
N SER A 209 -19.29 -7.61 3.39
CA SER A 209 -19.16 -8.98 3.89
C SER A 209 -17.83 -9.26 4.60
N MET A 210 -16.90 -8.33 4.55
CA MET A 210 -15.55 -8.47 5.13
C MET A 210 -15.57 -8.70 6.64
N TRP A 211 -16.56 -8.16 7.33
CA TRP A 211 -16.73 -8.28 8.78
C TRP A 211 -17.11 -9.69 9.26
N ASN A 212 -17.50 -10.56 8.37
CA ASN A 212 -17.91 -11.95 8.67
C ASN A 212 -16.72 -12.91 8.67
N VAL A 213 -15.50 -12.40 8.68
CA VAL A 213 -14.29 -13.25 8.77
C VAL A 213 -14.24 -13.91 10.15
N PRO A 214 -14.02 -15.23 10.26
CA PRO A 214 -13.91 -15.95 11.54
C PRO A 214 -12.83 -15.31 12.43
N GLY A 215 -13.17 -15.20 13.70
CA GLY A 215 -12.44 -14.39 14.65
C GLY A 215 -10.98 -14.76 14.83
N TYR A 216 -10.18 -13.72 14.89
CA TYR A 216 -8.89 -13.71 15.53
C TYR A 216 -9.08 -13.51 17.03
N GLU A 217 -8.06 -13.82 17.81
CA GLU A 217 -7.98 -13.25 19.16
C GLU A 217 -7.85 -11.72 19.04
N PRO A 218 -8.64 -10.95 19.81
CA PRO A 218 -8.56 -9.50 19.74
C PRO A 218 -7.17 -8.99 20.14
N THR A 219 -6.52 -8.31 19.20
CA THR A 219 -5.26 -7.59 19.43
C THR A 219 -5.49 -6.12 19.09
N PRO A 220 -4.61 -5.19 19.49
CA PRO A 220 -4.74 -3.76 19.12
C PRO A 220 -4.89 -3.49 17.63
N LEU A 221 -4.61 -4.49 16.80
CA LEU A 221 -4.60 -4.39 15.35
C LEU A 221 -5.83 -5.01 14.68
N THR A 222 -6.69 -5.71 15.46
CA THR A 222 -7.87 -6.37 14.91
C THR A 222 -9.11 -5.47 14.98
N ARG A 223 -10.05 -5.69 14.05
CA ARG A 223 -11.35 -5.00 14.06
C ARG A 223 -12.09 -5.19 15.37
N GLN A 224 -12.08 -6.41 15.94
CA GLN A 224 -12.75 -6.70 17.21
C GLN A 224 -12.20 -5.85 18.35
N TYR A 225 -10.89 -5.67 18.42
CA TYR A 225 -10.29 -4.77 19.40
C TYR A 225 -10.80 -3.32 19.24
N LEU A 226 -10.84 -2.82 18.00
CA LEU A 226 -11.32 -1.46 17.73
C LEU A 226 -12.77 -1.26 18.15
N ILE A 227 -13.62 -2.29 17.98
CA ILE A 227 -15.02 -2.29 18.47
C ILE A 227 -15.06 -2.34 20.00
N ASP A 228 -14.36 -3.27 20.64
CA ASP A 228 -14.39 -3.50 22.10
C ASP A 228 -13.92 -2.26 22.88
N PHE A 229 -13.01 -1.49 22.30
CA PHE A 229 -12.50 -0.26 22.89
C PHE A 229 -13.23 1.01 22.41
N GLY A 230 -14.26 0.87 21.57
CA GLY A 230 -15.12 1.96 21.12
C GLY A 230 -14.45 2.94 20.17
N TYR A 231 -13.44 2.50 19.42
CA TYR A 231 -12.79 3.29 18.37
C TYR A 231 -13.65 3.35 17.11
N ILE A 232 -14.30 2.25 16.79
CA ILE A 232 -15.26 2.10 15.67
C ILE A 232 -16.56 1.46 16.17
N LYS A 233 -17.61 1.45 15.32
CA LYS A 233 -18.94 0.90 15.63
C LYS A 233 -19.17 -0.42 14.90
#